data_5fcffd25e1a47a41ae6b6c107defe034
#
_entry.id   5fcffd25e1a47a41ae6b6c107defe034
#
_cell.length_a   1.000
_cell.length_b   1.000
_cell.length_c   1.000
_cell.angle_alpha   90.00
_cell.angle_beta   90.00
_cell.angle_gamma   90.00
#
_symmetry.space_group_name_H-M   'P 1'
#
loop_
_entity.id
_entity.type
_entity.pdbx_description
1 polymer ?
#
loop_
_entity_poly.entity_id
_entity_poly.type
_entity_poly.pdbx_seq_one_letter_code
_entity_poly.pdbx_strand_id
1 'polypeptide(L)'
;MKLMIVDDSNIIRRRIERSQQIDRLEVVGAASNGREAVDLFRRTNPDVVTMDLTMPEMDGIECVQELVALNPNVLILVVSALADKATAVEAIEKGANGFLCKPFSDKQLNEALEELLSVA
;
A
#
# COMPACT_ATOMS: atom_id res chain seq x y z
N MET A 1 -14.31 4.92 1.43
CA MET A 1 -12.88 5.28 1.29
C MET A 1 -12.29 4.52 0.10
N LYS A 2 -11.40 5.15 -0.63
CA LYS A 2 -10.80 4.58 -1.84
C LYS A 2 -9.48 3.90 -1.51
N LEU A 3 -9.31 2.67 -1.98
CA LEU A 3 -8.08 1.88 -1.81
C LEU A 3 -7.37 1.69 -3.15
N MET A 4 -6.08 2.00 -3.19
CA MET A 4 -5.21 1.70 -4.32
C MET A 4 -4.21 0.61 -3.91
N ILE A 5 -3.98 -0.35 -4.79
CA ILE A 5 -3.09 -1.49 -4.53
C ILE A 5 -1.86 -1.37 -5.43
N VAL A 6 -0.67 -1.36 -4.84
CA VAL A 6 0.59 -1.24 -5.57
C VAL A 6 1.49 -2.44 -5.26
N ASP A 7 1.72 -3.29 -6.25
CA ASP A 7 2.58 -4.47 -6.12
C ASP A 7 2.93 -4.94 -7.53
N ASP A 8 4.17 -5.35 -7.77
CA ASP A 8 4.57 -5.86 -9.09
C ASP A 8 4.06 -7.28 -9.35
N SER A 9 3.61 -7.99 -8.32
CA SER A 9 3.04 -9.32 -8.44
C SER A 9 1.55 -9.25 -8.74
N ASN A 10 1.15 -9.75 -9.92
CA ASN A 10 -0.25 -9.85 -10.30
C ASN A 10 -1.05 -10.72 -9.32
N ILE A 11 -0.43 -11.79 -8.82
CA ILE A 11 -1.06 -12.70 -7.86
C ILE A 11 -1.35 -11.98 -6.55
N ILE A 12 -0.39 -11.21 -6.04
CA ILE A 12 -0.55 -10.47 -4.79
C ILE A 12 -1.60 -9.37 -4.93
N ARG A 13 -1.58 -8.61 -6.05
CA ARG A 13 -2.60 -7.57 -6.28
C ARG A 13 -4.00 -8.16 -6.26
N ARG A 14 -4.21 -9.26 -6.97
CA ARG A 14 -5.51 -9.94 -7.02
C ARG A 14 -5.91 -10.50 -5.66
N ARG A 15 -4.95 -11.03 -4.91
CA ARG A 15 -5.21 -11.56 -3.58
C ARG A 15 -5.68 -10.46 -2.63
N ILE A 16 -5.00 -9.32 -2.61
CA ILE A 16 -5.40 -8.19 -1.75
C ILE A 16 -6.80 -7.72 -2.14
N GLU A 17 -7.07 -7.55 -3.43
CA GLU A 17 -8.37 -7.11 -3.91
C GLU A 17 -9.50 -8.04 -3.49
N ARG A 18 -9.27 -9.36 -3.58
CA ARG A 18 -10.30 -10.36 -3.24
C ARG A 18 -10.43 -10.61 -1.75
N SER A 19 -9.33 -10.48 -1.00
CA SER A 19 -9.29 -10.87 0.41
C SER A 19 -9.69 -9.75 1.35
N GLN A 20 -9.63 -8.48 0.92
CA GLN A 20 -10.03 -7.40 1.79
C GLN A 20 -11.55 -7.42 1.97
N GLN A 21 -11.99 -7.31 3.21
CA GLN A 21 -13.40 -7.48 3.60
C GLN A 21 -13.98 -6.25 4.30
N ILE A 22 -13.30 -5.12 4.19
CA ILE A 22 -13.74 -3.90 4.85
C ILE A 22 -14.71 -3.17 3.92
N ASP A 23 -15.98 -3.14 4.30
CA ASP A 23 -17.06 -2.61 3.47
C ASP A 23 -16.85 -1.14 3.07
N ARG A 24 -16.25 -0.34 3.94
CA ARG A 24 -16.01 1.07 3.65
C ARG A 24 -14.83 1.32 2.72
N LEU A 25 -14.09 0.26 2.33
CA LEU A 25 -13.00 0.37 1.35
C LEU A 25 -13.46 -0.10 -0.02
N GLU A 26 -13.26 0.76 -1.01
CA GLU A 26 -13.53 0.45 -2.42
C GLU A 26 -12.21 0.48 -3.19
N VAL A 27 -11.88 -0.60 -3.89
CA VAL A 27 -10.68 -0.66 -4.71
C VAL A 27 -10.90 0.19 -5.96
N VAL A 28 -10.11 1.24 -6.12
CA VAL A 28 -10.24 2.16 -7.25
C VAL A 28 -9.22 1.88 -8.35
N GLY A 29 -8.24 1.06 -8.08
CA GLY A 29 -7.28 0.65 -9.08
C GLY A 29 -6.08 -0.06 -8.48
N ALA A 30 -5.25 -0.61 -9.35
CA ALA A 30 -4.04 -1.32 -8.98
C ALA A 30 -2.91 -0.92 -9.93
N ALA A 31 -1.70 -0.82 -9.40
CA ALA A 31 -0.52 -0.45 -10.16
C ALA A 31 0.58 -1.50 -9.96
N SER A 32 1.39 -1.72 -10.98
CA SER A 32 2.45 -2.72 -10.96
C SER A 32 3.86 -2.15 -10.75
N ASN A 33 3.97 -0.83 -10.71
CA ASN A 33 5.25 -0.16 -10.44
C ASN A 33 4.98 1.24 -9.89
N GLY A 34 6.06 1.89 -9.44
CA GLY A 34 5.93 3.20 -8.79
C GLY A 34 5.41 4.30 -9.71
N ARG A 35 5.82 4.28 -10.98
CA ARG A 35 5.36 5.29 -11.94
C ARG A 35 3.87 5.18 -12.19
N GLU A 36 3.36 3.98 -12.42
CA GLU A 36 1.93 3.74 -12.57
C GLU A 36 1.18 4.13 -11.30
N ALA A 37 1.77 3.86 -10.13
CA ALA A 37 1.17 4.20 -8.84
C ALA A 37 0.97 5.72 -8.71
N VAL A 38 1.98 6.51 -9.05
CA VAL A 38 1.90 7.98 -8.98
C VAL A 38 0.83 8.50 -9.94
N ASP A 39 0.80 7.99 -11.18
CA ASP A 39 -0.19 8.41 -12.17
C ASP A 39 -1.61 8.05 -11.73
N LEU A 40 -1.81 6.83 -11.24
CA LEU A 40 -3.11 6.37 -10.76
C LEU A 40 -3.55 7.16 -9.52
N PHE A 41 -2.61 7.45 -8.62
CA PHE A 41 -2.87 8.24 -7.42
C PHE A 41 -3.41 9.62 -7.78
N ARG A 42 -2.80 10.28 -8.75
CA ARG A 42 -3.25 11.59 -9.21
C ARG A 42 -4.65 11.56 -9.80
N ARG A 43 -4.99 10.48 -10.52
CA ARG A 43 -6.29 10.34 -11.17
C ARG A 43 -7.41 9.96 -10.21
N THR A 44 -7.12 9.16 -9.18
CA THR A 44 -8.15 8.60 -8.30
C THR A 44 -8.18 9.21 -6.92
N ASN A 45 -7.09 9.84 -6.49
CA ASN A 45 -6.93 10.43 -5.15
C ASN A 45 -7.38 9.47 -4.04
N PRO A 46 -6.72 8.30 -3.90
CA PRO A 46 -7.15 7.32 -2.92
C PRO A 46 -6.86 7.77 -1.49
N ASP A 47 -7.62 7.24 -0.55
CA ASP A 47 -7.44 7.49 0.89
C ASP A 47 -6.44 6.53 1.52
N VAL A 48 -6.37 5.30 0.97
CA VAL A 48 -5.55 4.21 1.50
C VAL A 48 -4.79 3.56 0.35
N VAL A 49 -3.53 3.22 0.60
CA VAL A 49 -2.67 2.56 -0.39
C VAL A 49 -1.98 1.36 0.27
N THR A 50 -2.00 0.19 -0.37
CA THR A 50 -1.10 -0.89 -0.02
C THR A 50 0.12 -0.81 -0.94
N MET A 51 1.33 -0.81 -0.38
CA MET A 51 2.55 -0.51 -1.11
C MET A 51 3.60 -1.61 -0.94
N ASP A 52 3.95 -2.28 -2.04
CA ASP A 52 5.11 -3.15 -2.10
C ASP A 52 6.37 -2.29 -2.19
N LEU A 53 7.41 -2.64 -1.45
CA LEU A 53 8.66 -1.86 -1.43
C LEU A 53 9.65 -2.26 -2.53
N THR A 54 9.52 -3.46 -3.09
CA THR A 54 10.47 -3.96 -4.09
C THR A 54 9.80 -4.00 -5.45
N MET A 55 9.95 -2.94 -6.23
CA MET A 55 9.34 -2.81 -7.55
C MET A 55 10.32 -2.23 -8.56
N PRO A 56 10.14 -2.56 -9.86
CA PRO A 56 10.95 -1.95 -10.91
C PRO A 56 10.60 -0.46 -11.11
N GLU A 57 11.51 0.27 -11.73
CA GLU A 57 11.43 1.68 -12.14
C GLU A 57 11.51 2.69 -11.00
N MET A 58 10.68 2.54 -9.97
CA MET A 58 10.69 3.43 -8.81
C MET A 58 10.52 2.55 -7.58
N ASP A 59 11.46 2.56 -6.65
CA ASP A 59 11.34 1.73 -5.45
C ASP A 59 10.20 2.21 -4.55
N GLY A 60 9.76 1.31 -3.65
CA GLY A 60 8.60 1.59 -2.81
C GLY A 60 8.79 2.77 -1.88
N ILE A 61 10.00 3.00 -1.38
CA ILE A 61 10.28 4.13 -0.48
C ILE A 61 10.15 5.45 -1.22
N GLU A 62 10.74 5.54 -2.41
CA GLU A 62 10.60 6.72 -3.26
C GLU A 62 9.14 6.96 -3.59
N CYS A 63 8.39 5.89 -3.89
CA CYS A 63 6.98 5.99 -4.18
C CYS A 63 6.18 6.50 -2.96
N VAL A 64 6.47 6.00 -1.76
CA VAL A 64 5.85 6.50 -0.52
C VAL A 64 6.05 8.00 -0.39
N GLN A 65 7.27 8.48 -0.60
CA GLN A 65 7.57 9.91 -0.50
C GLN A 65 6.80 10.73 -1.52
N GLU A 66 6.68 10.24 -2.76
CA GLU A 66 5.91 10.91 -3.80
C GLU A 66 4.42 11.00 -3.44
N LEU A 67 3.83 9.92 -2.96
CA LEU A 67 2.41 9.89 -2.60
C LEU A 67 2.12 10.80 -1.41
N VAL A 68 2.98 10.79 -0.40
CA VAL A 68 2.83 11.65 0.78
C VAL A 68 2.96 13.13 0.39
N ALA A 69 3.84 13.44 -0.57
CA ALA A 69 3.96 14.82 -1.08
C ALA A 69 2.69 15.26 -1.81
N LEU A 70 2.02 14.34 -2.53
CA LEU A 70 0.78 14.65 -3.24
C LEU A 70 -0.42 14.78 -2.29
N ASN A 71 -0.47 13.99 -1.24
CA ASN A 71 -1.52 14.05 -0.24
C ASN A 71 -0.98 13.60 1.12
N PRO A 72 -0.63 14.55 2.01
CA PRO A 72 -0.08 14.22 3.34
C PRO A 72 -1.02 13.41 4.23
N ASN A 73 -2.30 13.34 3.90
CA ASN A 73 -3.29 12.60 4.69
C ASN A 73 -3.49 11.16 4.22
N VAL A 74 -2.79 10.74 3.15
CA VAL A 74 -2.92 9.36 2.67
C VAL A 74 -2.42 8.37 3.71
N LEU A 75 -3.13 7.24 3.85
CA LEU A 75 -2.74 6.15 4.74
C LEU A 75 -2.08 5.06 3.90
N ILE A 76 -0.83 4.76 4.18
CA ILE A 76 -0.05 3.79 3.42
C ILE A 76 0.31 2.59 4.29
N LEU A 77 -0.15 1.40 3.86
CA LEU A 77 0.23 0.12 4.45
C LEU A 77 1.32 -0.50 3.58
N VAL A 78 2.51 -0.61 4.10
CA VAL A 78 3.62 -1.29 3.42
C VAL A 78 3.41 -2.79 3.51
N VAL A 79 3.48 -3.49 2.38
CA VAL A 79 3.34 -4.95 2.30
C VAL A 79 4.64 -5.49 1.71
N SER A 80 5.44 -6.19 2.52
CA SER A 80 6.78 -6.57 2.13
C SER A 80 7.22 -7.88 2.77
N ALA A 81 8.26 -8.51 2.21
CA ALA A 81 8.81 -9.74 2.78
C ALA A 81 9.51 -9.46 4.12
N LEU A 82 9.56 -10.46 4.99
CA LEU A 82 10.21 -10.35 6.31
C LEU A 82 11.68 -9.90 6.17
N ALA A 83 12.36 -10.34 5.13
CA ALA A 83 13.77 -9.98 4.89
C ALA A 83 13.96 -8.48 4.64
N ASP A 84 12.89 -7.77 4.28
CA ASP A 84 12.94 -6.34 3.99
C ASP A 84 12.50 -5.47 5.17
N LYS A 85 12.57 -6.01 6.40
CA LYS A 85 12.10 -5.30 7.59
C LYS A 85 12.77 -3.94 7.79
N ALA A 86 14.07 -3.85 7.55
CA ALA A 86 14.80 -2.59 7.68
C ALA A 86 14.29 -1.55 6.68
N THR A 87 13.97 -1.98 5.46
CA THR A 87 13.38 -1.12 4.43
C THR A 87 11.97 -0.67 4.82
N ALA A 88 11.20 -1.56 5.45
CA ALA A 88 9.86 -1.22 5.95
C ALA A 88 9.92 -0.13 7.04
N VAL A 89 10.89 -0.23 7.95
CA VAL A 89 11.10 0.80 8.98
C VAL A 89 11.43 2.14 8.33
N GLU A 90 12.30 2.14 7.32
CA GLU A 90 12.64 3.35 6.58
C GLU A 90 11.39 3.94 5.90
N ALA A 91 10.53 3.10 5.32
CA ALA A 91 9.30 3.56 4.69
C ALA A 91 8.38 4.27 5.70
N ILE A 92 8.30 3.74 6.92
CA ILE A 92 7.51 4.36 8.00
C ILE A 92 8.09 5.72 8.37
N GLU A 93 9.41 5.84 8.44
CA GLU A 93 10.08 7.12 8.70
C GLU A 93 9.80 8.14 7.60
N LYS A 94 9.54 7.67 6.38
CA LYS A 94 9.26 8.53 5.22
C LYS A 94 7.78 8.83 5.02
N GLY A 95 6.91 8.30 5.87
CA GLY A 95 5.51 8.65 5.86
C GLY A 95 4.52 7.51 5.76
N ALA A 96 4.97 6.26 5.65
CA ALA A 96 4.05 5.11 5.70
C ALA A 96 3.48 4.96 7.11
N ASN A 97 2.28 4.37 7.20
CA ASN A 97 1.51 4.33 8.45
C ASN A 97 1.44 2.94 9.08
N GLY A 98 1.79 1.90 8.35
CA GLY A 98 1.75 0.54 8.86
C GLY A 98 2.54 -0.42 7.99
N PHE A 99 2.67 -1.65 8.48
CA PHE A 99 3.47 -2.69 7.84
C PHE A 99 2.78 -4.03 7.95
N LEU A 100 2.76 -4.79 6.84
CA LEU A 100 2.25 -6.16 6.78
C LEU A 100 3.30 -7.04 6.10
N CYS A 101 3.69 -8.14 6.76
CA CYS A 101 4.71 -9.04 6.25
C CYS A 101 4.12 -10.09 5.31
N LYS A 102 4.77 -10.33 4.18
CA LYS A 102 4.45 -11.45 3.28
C LYS A 102 5.13 -12.73 3.79
N PRO A 103 4.53 -13.90 3.68
CA PRO A 103 3.15 -14.13 3.27
C PRO A 103 2.16 -13.78 4.40
N PHE A 104 0.98 -13.34 4.02
CA PHE A 104 -0.05 -12.95 4.98
C PHE A 104 -1.34 -13.75 4.74
N SER A 105 -2.12 -13.94 5.81
CA SER A 105 -3.46 -14.51 5.71
C SER A 105 -4.48 -13.41 5.45
N ASP A 106 -5.69 -13.80 5.04
CA ASP A 106 -6.79 -12.85 4.88
C ASP A 106 -7.08 -12.11 6.18
N LYS A 107 -7.02 -12.83 7.30
CA LYS A 107 -7.21 -12.25 8.62
C LYS A 107 -6.16 -11.18 8.93
N GLN A 108 -4.89 -11.48 8.66
CA GLN A 108 -3.79 -10.53 8.90
C GLN A 108 -3.94 -9.28 8.04
N LEU A 109 -4.31 -9.44 6.77
CA LEU A 109 -4.55 -8.32 5.88
C LEU A 109 -5.65 -7.41 6.43
N ASN A 110 -6.79 -7.99 6.79
CA ASN A 110 -7.94 -7.21 7.24
C ASN A 110 -7.67 -6.56 8.61
N GLU A 111 -6.97 -7.24 9.51
CA GLU A 111 -6.56 -6.64 10.78
C GLU A 111 -5.62 -5.46 10.57
N ALA A 112 -4.65 -5.58 9.66
CA ALA A 112 -3.71 -4.50 9.35
C ALA A 112 -4.44 -3.29 8.76
N LEU A 113 -5.39 -3.51 7.85
CA LEU A 113 -6.18 -2.44 7.27
C LEU A 113 -7.08 -1.76 8.32
N GLU A 114 -7.74 -2.54 9.18
CA GLU A 114 -8.58 -1.98 10.25
C GLU A 114 -7.75 -1.14 11.21
N GLU A 115 -6.57 -1.60 11.59
CA GLU A 115 -5.67 -0.86 12.46
C GLU A 115 -5.22 0.43 11.79
N LEU A 116 -4.89 0.38 10.50
CA LEU A 116 -4.51 1.56 9.72
C LEU A 116 -5.64 2.60 9.72
N LEU A 117 -6.87 2.16 9.52
CA LEU A 117 -8.02 3.05 9.46
C LEU A 117 -8.37 3.64 10.82
N SER A 118 -8.00 2.98 11.91
CA SER A 118 -8.31 3.45 13.26
C SER A 118 -7.50 4.68 13.67
N VAL A 119 -6.41 4.97 12.98
CA VAL A 119 -5.56 6.15 13.26
C VAL A 119 -5.92 7.35 12.39
N ALA A 120 -6.87 7.20 11.51
CA ALA A 120 -7.30 8.25 10.59
C ALA A 120 -8.17 9.29 11.28
#